data_6f790a72c09210d80e4aa75d2e18dbf5
#
_entry.id   6f790a72c09210d80e4aa75d2e18dbf5
#
_cell.length_a   1.000
_cell.length_b   1.000
_cell.length_c   1.000
_cell.angle_alpha   90.00
_cell.angle_beta   90.00
_cell.angle_gamma   90.00
#
_symmetry.space_group_name_H-M   'P 1'
#
loop_
_entity.id
_entity.type
_entity.pdbx_description
1 polymer ?
#
loop_
_entity_poly.entity_id
_entity_poly.type
_entity_poly.pdbx_seq_one_letter_code
_entity_poly.pdbx_strand_id
1 'polypeptide(L)'
;MTVSTMDQTISAEEHAQAMEKYIREGTRRARELGNRGPIKRNRNGDLETGILDAYWDYGFYVFEDVLGEIELAELRADVERMLDGAPTGPKSNLDAKGRPANGQEFTRPAYRFAKPLSDPLGGTTKNKGRHPVGMANPTPAKNAPAYTVQNLHGNLHLMESTLRLYGHPGLLAVAEATLGPDFVPYNEVTFIKEPGLGPSVAWHQDGTTHWDSPDWNHGAHGFNFMTQLYPSTAANSVWILPGSHKVGKVDIRKMVKDAGSDRIEGAIPLLCESGDAFLLNRQVLHGSFANTSTERRVTLNAGFFPRHRVQDMTVEHLDGR
;
A
#
# COMPACT_ATOMS: atom_id res chain seq x y z
N MET A 1 -21.45 -14.03 19.34
CA MET A 1 -20.60 -13.32 20.29
C MET A 1 -19.89 -12.21 19.53
N THR A 2 -20.31 -10.98 19.73
CA THR A 2 -19.72 -9.78 19.15
C THR A 2 -18.33 -9.60 19.73
N VAL A 3 -17.28 -9.77 18.90
CA VAL A 3 -15.93 -9.35 19.27
C VAL A 3 -15.98 -7.84 19.39
N SER A 4 -15.81 -7.35 20.62
CA SER A 4 -15.71 -5.93 20.91
C SER A 4 -14.64 -5.32 20.01
N THR A 5 -15.04 -4.45 19.12
CA THR A 5 -14.16 -3.50 18.46
C THR A 5 -13.36 -2.79 19.54
N MET A 6 -12.03 -2.72 19.39
CA MET A 6 -11.21 -1.80 20.19
C MET A 6 -11.55 -0.37 19.76
N ASP A 7 -12.71 0.10 20.19
CA ASP A 7 -13.15 1.49 20.02
C ASP A 7 -12.58 2.34 21.16
N GLN A 8 -11.27 2.16 21.41
CA GLN A 8 -10.54 3.02 22.34
C GLN A 8 -10.03 4.22 21.55
N THR A 9 -10.73 5.32 21.70
CA THR A 9 -10.23 6.63 21.31
C THR A 9 -8.99 6.92 22.17
N ILE A 10 -7.80 6.83 21.58
CA ILE A 10 -6.52 7.16 22.21
C ILE A 10 -5.99 8.47 21.64
N SER A 11 -5.19 9.20 22.39
CA SER A 11 -4.48 10.36 21.84
C SER A 11 -3.42 9.93 20.83
N ALA A 12 -2.99 10.84 19.95
CA ALA A 12 -1.89 10.58 19.02
C ALA A 12 -0.58 10.28 19.78
N GLU A 13 -0.37 10.91 20.93
CA GLU A 13 0.78 10.68 21.80
C GLU A 13 0.76 9.28 22.42
N GLU A 14 -0.35 8.87 23.00
CA GLU A 14 -0.52 7.50 23.55
C GLU A 14 -0.32 6.44 22.47
N HIS A 15 -0.83 6.69 21.25
CA HIS A 15 -0.59 5.78 20.14
C HIS A 15 0.90 5.70 19.79
N ALA A 16 1.58 6.85 19.66
CA ALA A 16 3.01 6.90 19.39
C ALA A 16 3.83 6.15 20.45
N GLN A 17 3.55 6.36 21.74
CA GLN A 17 4.18 5.65 22.85
C GLN A 17 3.93 4.14 22.79
N ALA A 18 2.69 3.72 22.53
CA ALA A 18 2.36 2.30 22.36
C ALA A 18 3.08 1.64 21.18
N MET A 19 3.45 2.42 20.16
CA MET A 19 4.18 1.95 18.98
C MET A 19 5.71 1.90 19.19
N GLU A 20 6.29 2.63 20.15
CA GLU A 20 7.75 2.75 20.31
C GLU A 20 8.50 1.41 20.34
N LYS A 21 8.06 0.50 21.22
CA LYS A 21 8.68 -0.83 21.32
C LYS A 21 8.51 -1.62 20.02
N TYR A 22 7.31 -1.59 19.46
CA TYR A 22 6.98 -2.32 18.24
C TYR A 22 7.80 -1.82 17.04
N ILE A 23 7.90 -0.49 16.89
CA ILE A 23 8.75 0.18 15.89
C ILE A 23 10.20 -0.23 16.03
N ARG A 24 10.76 -0.14 17.26
CA ARG A 24 12.16 -0.48 17.52
C ARG A 24 12.46 -1.95 17.16
N GLU A 25 11.64 -2.87 17.64
CA GLU A 25 11.82 -4.30 17.40
C GLU A 25 11.57 -4.69 15.96
N GLY A 26 10.53 -4.11 15.33
CA GLY A 26 10.22 -4.33 13.91
C GLY A 26 11.33 -3.80 13.00
N THR A 27 11.85 -2.59 13.28
CA THR A 27 12.98 -2.01 12.55
C THR A 27 14.23 -2.88 12.64
N ARG A 28 14.55 -3.39 13.84
CA ARG A 28 15.67 -4.30 14.01
C ARG A 28 15.50 -5.56 13.16
N ARG A 29 14.34 -6.22 13.25
CA ARG A 29 14.04 -7.43 12.45
C ARG A 29 14.10 -7.16 10.95
N ALA A 30 13.55 -6.01 10.49
CA ALA A 30 13.58 -5.63 9.08
C ALA A 30 15.01 -5.48 8.54
N ARG A 31 15.89 -4.88 9.34
CA ARG A 31 17.32 -4.71 8.99
C ARG A 31 18.09 -6.04 9.02
N GLU A 32 17.83 -6.89 10.01
CA GLU A 32 18.45 -8.22 10.14
C GLU A 32 18.04 -9.16 9.01
N LEU A 33 16.79 -9.09 8.56
CA LEU A 33 16.30 -9.88 7.44
C LEU A 33 17.01 -9.51 6.14
N GLY A 34 17.32 -8.23 5.92
CA GLY A 34 18.13 -7.75 4.81
C GLY A 34 17.58 -8.05 3.42
N ASN A 35 16.30 -8.24 3.27
CA ASN A 35 15.62 -8.63 2.01
C ASN A 35 15.47 -7.43 1.06
N ARG A 36 16.60 -6.86 0.64
CA ARG A 36 16.69 -5.60 -0.10
C ARG A 36 17.97 -5.45 -0.89
N GLY A 37 17.96 -4.61 -1.89
CA GLY A 37 19.10 -4.22 -2.72
C GLY A 37 18.68 -3.71 -4.09
N PRO A 38 19.60 -3.29 -4.94
CA PRO A 38 19.29 -2.82 -6.29
C PRO A 38 18.77 -3.96 -7.17
N ILE A 39 18.14 -3.60 -8.30
CA ILE A 39 17.76 -4.56 -9.34
C ILE A 39 19.05 -5.09 -9.98
N LYS A 40 19.46 -6.29 -9.59
CA LYS A 40 20.67 -6.95 -10.11
C LYS A 40 20.33 -7.99 -11.16
N ARG A 41 21.16 -8.04 -12.20
CA ARG A 41 21.08 -9.03 -13.29
C ARG A 41 22.32 -9.89 -13.34
N ASN A 42 22.15 -11.17 -13.66
CA ASN A 42 23.24 -12.09 -13.93
C ASN A 42 23.91 -11.79 -15.28
N ARG A 43 24.94 -12.55 -15.65
CA ARG A 43 25.67 -12.38 -16.90
C ARG A 43 24.83 -12.64 -18.16
N ASN A 44 23.72 -13.32 -18.04
CA ASN A 44 22.78 -13.61 -19.15
C ASN A 44 21.72 -12.49 -19.30
N GLY A 45 21.70 -11.52 -18.39
CA GLY A 45 20.68 -10.46 -18.36
C GLY A 45 19.43 -10.78 -17.55
N ASP A 46 19.32 -11.98 -16.99
CA ASP A 46 18.20 -12.37 -16.13
C ASP A 46 18.34 -11.74 -14.75
N LEU A 47 17.21 -11.59 -14.02
CA LEU A 47 17.23 -11.18 -12.62
C LEU A 47 18.03 -12.18 -11.78
N GLU A 48 18.86 -11.69 -10.84
CA GLU A 48 19.59 -12.59 -9.94
C GLU A 48 18.64 -13.51 -9.15
N THR A 49 18.91 -14.80 -9.14
CA THR A 49 18.05 -15.82 -8.51
C THR A 49 17.79 -15.54 -7.03
N GLY A 50 18.80 -15.06 -6.31
CA GLY A 50 18.66 -14.70 -4.90
C GLY A 50 17.58 -13.66 -4.59
N ILE A 51 17.25 -12.78 -5.56
CA ILE A 51 16.14 -11.81 -5.43
C ILE A 51 14.80 -12.55 -5.47
N LEU A 52 14.63 -13.45 -6.45
CA LEU A 52 13.40 -14.24 -6.58
C LEU A 52 13.24 -15.22 -5.40
N ASP A 53 14.32 -15.89 -4.99
CA ASP A 53 14.31 -16.77 -3.83
C ASP A 53 13.85 -16.04 -2.58
N ALA A 54 14.40 -14.85 -2.33
CA ALA A 54 14.02 -13.99 -1.21
C ALA A 54 12.54 -13.54 -1.30
N TYR A 55 12.07 -13.17 -2.49
CA TYR A 55 10.67 -12.83 -2.72
C TYR A 55 9.73 -14.00 -2.43
N TRP A 56 10.07 -15.20 -2.91
CA TRP A 56 9.25 -16.39 -2.68
C TRP A 56 9.34 -16.89 -1.23
N ASP A 57 10.45 -16.63 -0.54
CA ASP A 57 10.61 -17.02 0.86
C ASP A 57 9.86 -16.11 1.83
N TYR A 58 9.91 -14.81 1.60
CA TYR A 58 9.39 -13.82 2.54
C TYR A 58 8.11 -13.11 2.08
N GLY A 59 7.77 -13.22 0.80
CA GLY A 59 6.60 -12.58 0.20
C GLY A 59 6.81 -11.12 -0.21
N PHE A 60 8.06 -10.64 -0.17
CA PHE A 60 8.43 -9.30 -0.60
C PHE A 60 9.91 -9.19 -0.94
N TYR A 61 10.29 -8.14 -1.64
CA TYR A 61 11.67 -7.67 -1.80
C TYR A 61 11.68 -6.16 -1.95
N VAL A 62 12.62 -5.45 -1.31
CA VAL A 62 12.79 -4.01 -1.44
C VAL A 62 13.87 -3.73 -2.48
N PHE A 63 13.50 -3.14 -3.60
CA PHE A 63 14.44 -2.64 -4.61
C PHE A 63 14.85 -1.23 -4.24
N GLU A 64 16.15 -1.03 -4.09
CA GLU A 64 16.78 0.25 -3.76
C GLU A 64 17.12 1.02 -5.04
N ASP A 65 17.04 2.35 -4.98
CA ASP A 65 17.43 3.27 -6.05
C ASP A 65 16.78 2.94 -7.41
N VAL A 66 15.49 2.63 -7.42
CA VAL A 66 14.76 2.29 -8.67
C VAL A 66 14.53 3.54 -9.51
N LEU A 67 14.12 4.64 -8.87
CA LEU A 67 13.82 5.90 -9.55
C LEU A 67 14.90 6.95 -9.28
N GLY A 68 15.33 7.61 -10.37
CA GLY A 68 16.21 8.76 -10.29
C GLY A 68 15.49 10.05 -9.86
N GLU A 69 16.27 11.08 -9.54
CA GLU A 69 15.77 12.38 -9.07
C GLU A 69 14.77 13.04 -10.05
N ILE A 70 14.98 12.89 -11.37
CA ILE A 70 14.09 13.48 -12.39
C ILE A 70 12.73 12.79 -12.35
N GLU A 71 12.71 11.46 -12.33
CA GLU A 71 11.48 10.67 -12.27
C GLU A 71 10.70 10.94 -10.98
N LEU A 72 11.41 11.03 -9.85
CA LEU A 72 10.83 11.40 -8.57
C LEU A 72 10.22 12.79 -8.58
N ALA A 73 10.92 13.79 -9.18
CA ALA A 73 10.40 15.14 -9.28
C ALA A 73 9.12 15.22 -10.11
N GLU A 74 9.06 14.51 -11.24
CA GLU A 74 7.87 14.44 -12.09
C GLU A 74 6.68 13.76 -11.40
N LEU A 75 6.91 12.63 -10.74
CA LEU A 75 5.87 11.92 -9.99
C LEU A 75 5.35 12.76 -8.81
N ARG A 76 6.24 13.42 -8.08
CA ARG A 76 5.85 14.35 -7.01
C ARG A 76 5.04 15.53 -7.55
N ALA A 77 5.46 16.13 -8.66
CA ALA A 77 4.73 17.24 -9.28
C ALA A 77 3.32 16.84 -9.72
N ASP A 78 3.15 15.66 -10.30
CA ASP A 78 1.83 15.12 -10.67
C ASP A 78 0.95 14.87 -9.43
N VAL A 79 1.50 14.28 -8.38
CA VAL A 79 0.74 14.05 -7.12
C VAL A 79 0.35 15.36 -6.48
N GLU A 80 1.24 16.37 -6.39
CA GLU A 80 0.91 17.68 -5.83
C GLU A 80 -0.16 18.39 -6.67
N ARG A 81 -0.09 18.32 -7.99
CA ARG A 81 -1.12 18.84 -8.88
C ARG A 81 -2.48 18.17 -8.63
N MET A 82 -2.51 16.86 -8.42
CA MET A 82 -3.72 16.13 -8.08
C MET A 82 -4.26 16.57 -6.73
N LEU A 83 -3.42 16.72 -5.71
CA LEU A 83 -3.83 17.14 -4.37
C LEU A 83 -4.30 18.59 -4.33
N ASP A 84 -3.65 19.51 -5.08
CA ASP A 84 -4.09 20.92 -5.22
C ASP A 84 -5.46 21.04 -5.90
N GLY A 85 -5.76 20.16 -6.83
CA GLY A 85 -7.06 20.06 -7.50
C GLY A 85 -8.04 19.07 -6.87
N ALA A 86 -7.76 18.58 -5.66
CA ALA A 86 -8.67 17.67 -4.97
C ALA A 86 -9.95 18.37 -4.50
N PRO A 87 -11.11 17.67 -4.53
CA PRO A 87 -12.32 18.23 -3.92
C PRO A 87 -12.12 18.45 -2.42
N THR A 88 -12.80 19.44 -1.85
CA THR A 88 -12.69 19.77 -0.41
C THR A 88 -13.25 18.69 0.53
N GLY A 89 -13.84 17.64 -0.01
CA GLY A 89 -14.35 16.50 0.75
C GLY A 89 -15.18 15.56 -0.13
N PRO A 90 -15.66 14.45 0.43
CA PRO A 90 -16.29 13.36 -0.32
C PRO A 90 -17.60 13.71 -1.02
N LYS A 91 -18.18 14.87 -0.72
CA LYS A 91 -19.44 15.38 -1.34
C LYS A 91 -19.23 16.64 -2.16
N SER A 92 -18.00 17.14 -2.25
CA SER A 92 -17.68 18.35 -3.02
C SER A 92 -17.24 17.95 -4.42
N ASN A 93 -17.59 18.77 -5.40
CA ASN A 93 -17.06 18.75 -6.76
C ASN A 93 -16.14 19.95 -7.05
N LEU A 94 -15.85 20.75 -6.01
CA LEU A 94 -14.95 21.91 -6.10
C LEU A 94 -13.72 21.71 -5.23
N ASP A 95 -12.59 22.18 -5.73
CA ASP A 95 -11.33 22.24 -4.98
C ASP A 95 -11.35 23.39 -3.93
N ALA A 96 -10.26 23.52 -3.17
CA ALA A 96 -10.12 24.55 -2.13
C ALA A 96 -10.11 25.99 -2.70
N LYS A 97 -9.90 26.16 -4.00
CA LYS A 97 -9.91 27.44 -4.72
C LYS A 97 -11.24 27.74 -5.41
N GLY A 98 -12.25 26.88 -5.21
CA GLY A 98 -13.57 26.98 -5.84
C GLY A 98 -13.63 26.63 -7.32
N ARG A 99 -12.60 25.96 -7.86
CA ARG A 99 -12.56 25.46 -9.23
C ARG A 99 -13.13 24.03 -9.29
N PRO A 100 -13.62 23.56 -10.46
CA PRO A 100 -13.94 22.16 -10.63
C PRO A 100 -12.77 21.27 -10.23
N ALA A 101 -13.01 20.28 -9.39
CA ALA A 101 -11.98 19.36 -8.95
C ALA A 101 -11.52 18.44 -10.11
N ASN A 102 -10.27 17.97 -10.05
CA ASN A 102 -9.74 17.03 -11.05
C ASN A 102 -10.52 15.71 -11.07
N GLY A 103 -10.66 15.11 -12.24
CA GLY A 103 -11.30 13.80 -12.41
C GLY A 103 -12.83 13.81 -12.36
N GLN A 104 -13.47 14.99 -12.45
CA GLN A 104 -14.94 15.13 -12.49
C GLN A 104 -15.57 14.54 -13.77
N GLU A 105 -14.79 14.38 -14.82
CA GLU A 105 -15.19 13.78 -16.11
C GLU A 105 -15.38 12.27 -16.02
N PHE A 106 -14.90 11.62 -14.96
CA PHE A 106 -14.98 10.16 -14.79
C PHE A 106 -16.18 9.75 -13.93
N THR A 107 -16.77 8.61 -14.25
CA THR A 107 -17.90 8.04 -13.52
C THR A 107 -17.52 7.55 -12.12
N ARG A 108 -16.25 7.17 -11.92
CA ARG A 108 -15.72 6.75 -10.63
C ARG A 108 -14.88 7.87 -10.02
N PRO A 109 -15.03 8.12 -8.71
CA PRO A 109 -14.25 9.16 -8.04
C PRO A 109 -12.73 8.89 -8.11
N ALA A 110 -11.99 9.89 -8.55
CA ALA A 110 -10.53 9.87 -8.55
C ALA A 110 -9.94 9.97 -7.12
N TYR A 111 -10.73 10.38 -6.15
CA TYR A 111 -10.30 10.59 -4.76
C TYR A 111 -11.12 9.75 -3.79
N ARG A 112 -10.40 9.06 -2.89
CA ARG A 112 -11.00 8.46 -1.71
C ARG A 112 -10.58 9.26 -0.48
N PHE A 113 -11.56 9.61 0.33
CA PHE A 113 -11.36 10.36 1.58
C PHE A 113 -11.50 9.46 2.80
N ALA A 114 -10.78 9.82 3.85
CA ALA A 114 -10.98 9.28 5.19
C ALA A 114 -10.97 10.40 6.23
N LYS A 115 -11.46 10.13 7.43
CA LYS A 115 -11.23 11.03 8.56
C LYS A 115 -9.75 10.92 8.97
N PRO A 116 -9.12 12.02 9.41
CA PRO A 116 -7.75 11.97 9.91
C PRO A 116 -7.54 10.87 10.95
N LEU A 117 -6.42 10.15 10.85
CA LEU A 117 -5.96 9.08 11.74
C LEU A 117 -6.95 7.91 11.96
N SER A 118 -8.06 7.86 11.18
CA SER A 118 -9.06 6.80 11.35
C SER A 118 -8.67 5.50 10.65
N ASP A 119 -9.38 4.43 10.99
CA ASP A 119 -9.43 3.19 10.22
C ASP A 119 -10.76 3.11 9.46
N PRO A 120 -10.79 3.42 8.16
CA PRO A 120 -12.03 3.45 7.40
C PRO A 120 -12.56 2.06 6.99
N LEU A 121 -11.75 1.00 7.13
CA LEU A 121 -12.04 -0.33 6.57
C LEU A 121 -12.08 -1.43 7.63
N GLY A 122 -11.24 -1.34 8.66
CA GLY A 122 -11.08 -2.41 9.65
C GLY A 122 -12.34 -2.71 10.44
N GLY A 123 -12.64 -3.99 10.62
CA GLY A 123 -13.84 -4.47 11.31
C GLY A 123 -15.15 -4.23 10.56
N THR A 124 -15.11 -3.71 9.33
CA THR A 124 -16.30 -3.39 8.52
C THR A 124 -16.59 -4.48 7.48
N THR A 125 -17.81 -4.41 6.90
CA THR A 125 -18.19 -5.26 5.75
C THR A 125 -17.72 -4.71 4.40
N LYS A 126 -17.10 -3.51 4.39
CA LYS A 126 -16.54 -2.92 3.17
C LYS A 126 -15.49 -3.85 2.56
N ASN A 127 -15.34 -3.76 1.24
CA ASN A 127 -14.47 -4.66 0.48
C ASN A 127 -14.72 -6.13 0.85
N LYS A 128 -16.01 -6.51 0.97
CA LYS A 128 -16.45 -7.87 1.33
C LYS A 128 -15.81 -8.40 2.63
N GLY A 129 -15.51 -7.52 3.60
CA GLY A 129 -14.92 -7.89 4.89
C GLY A 129 -13.43 -8.27 4.85
N ARG A 130 -12.69 -7.87 3.81
CA ARG A 130 -11.25 -8.15 3.66
C ARG A 130 -10.39 -7.72 4.85
N HIS A 131 -10.82 -6.67 5.56
CA HIS A 131 -10.15 -6.12 6.74
C HIS A 131 -10.90 -6.52 8.01
N PRO A 132 -10.70 -7.74 8.53
CA PRO A 132 -11.63 -8.32 9.50
C PRO A 132 -11.54 -7.72 10.91
N VAL A 133 -10.49 -6.95 11.21
CA VAL A 133 -10.23 -6.35 12.53
C VAL A 133 -9.92 -4.87 12.36
N GLY A 134 -10.48 -4.04 13.25
CA GLY A 134 -10.16 -2.62 13.34
C GLY A 134 -8.77 -2.38 13.94
N MET A 135 -8.16 -1.28 13.54
CA MET A 135 -6.93 -0.75 14.15
C MET A 135 -7.26 0.43 15.05
N ALA A 136 -6.30 0.81 15.89
CA ALA A 136 -6.44 2.00 16.73
C ALA A 136 -6.72 3.25 15.89
N ASN A 137 -7.63 4.10 16.42
CA ASN A 137 -8.01 5.38 15.82
C ASN A 137 -7.51 6.52 16.72
N PRO A 138 -6.26 6.99 16.58
CA PRO A 138 -5.77 8.10 17.36
C PRO A 138 -6.57 9.38 17.13
N THR A 139 -6.75 10.18 18.17
CA THR A 139 -7.43 11.46 18.06
C THR A 139 -6.53 12.46 17.32
N PRO A 140 -6.98 13.03 16.19
CA PRO A 140 -6.22 14.04 15.48
C PRO A 140 -6.17 15.36 16.25
N ALA A 141 -5.27 16.27 15.86
CA ALA A 141 -5.20 17.62 16.40
C ALA A 141 -6.54 18.37 16.26
N LYS A 142 -6.86 19.27 17.20
CA LYS A 142 -8.13 20.01 17.21
C LYS A 142 -8.41 20.83 15.92
N ASN A 143 -7.36 21.27 15.25
CA ASN A 143 -7.43 22.02 13.99
C ASN A 143 -7.29 21.14 12.75
N ALA A 144 -7.31 19.80 12.90
CA ALA A 144 -7.26 18.91 11.76
C ALA A 144 -8.49 19.10 10.85
N PRO A 145 -8.33 18.93 9.52
CA PRO A 145 -9.44 19.00 8.59
C PRO A 145 -10.44 17.86 8.85
N ALA A 146 -11.70 18.04 8.44
CA ALA A 146 -12.73 17.01 8.58
C ALA A 146 -12.42 15.73 7.80
N TYR A 147 -11.73 15.87 6.67
CA TYR A 147 -11.32 14.77 5.78
C TYR A 147 -9.91 15.01 5.26
N THR A 148 -9.21 13.92 4.97
CA THR A 148 -7.94 13.90 4.24
C THR A 148 -8.07 12.97 3.04
N VAL A 149 -7.34 13.26 1.96
CA VAL A 149 -7.24 12.34 0.82
C VAL A 149 -6.43 11.12 1.28
N GLN A 150 -7.04 9.94 1.18
CA GLN A 150 -6.39 8.66 1.49
C GLN A 150 -5.78 8.03 0.26
N ASN A 151 -6.52 8.07 -0.87
CA ASN A 151 -6.09 7.47 -2.12
C ASN A 151 -6.40 8.38 -3.31
N LEU A 152 -5.51 8.30 -4.31
CA LEU A 152 -5.79 8.72 -5.68
C LEU A 152 -5.98 7.46 -6.55
N HIS A 153 -6.97 7.51 -7.41
CA HIS A 153 -7.28 6.49 -8.42
C HIS A 153 -7.26 7.10 -9.82
N GLY A 154 -7.12 6.25 -10.83
CA GLY A 154 -7.03 6.71 -12.21
C GLY A 154 -5.70 7.36 -12.54
N ASN A 155 -4.65 6.96 -11.86
CA ASN A 155 -3.32 7.51 -12.02
C ASN A 155 -2.84 7.45 -13.47
N LEU A 156 -3.15 6.36 -14.19
CA LEU A 156 -2.80 6.18 -15.62
C LEU A 156 -3.53 7.16 -16.56
N HIS A 157 -4.65 7.72 -16.13
CA HIS A 157 -5.42 8.71 -16.89
C HIS A 157 -5.08 10.15 -16.50
N LEU A 158 -4.69 10.36 -15.25
CA LEU A 158 -4.59 11.69 -14.66
C LEU A 158 -3.14 12.15 -14.43
N MET A 159 -2.17 11.21 -14.45
CA MET A 159 -0.76 11.48 -14.19
C MET A 159 0.13 10.81 -15.24
N GLU A 160 0.71 11.60 -16.13
CA GLU A 160 1.57 11.09 -17.22
C GLU A 160 2.83 10.38 -16.68
N SER A 161 3.40 10.88 -15.60
CA SER A 161 4.55 10.27 -14.95
C SER A 161 4.28 8.84 -14.46
N THR A 162 3.03 8.52 -14.11
CA THR A 162 2.63 7.16 -13.72
C THR A 162 2.65 6.18 -14.89
N LEU A 163 2.35 6.62 -16.10
CA LEU A 163 2.51 5.78 -17.31
C LEU A 163 3.97 5.41 -17.52
N ARG A 164 4.89 6.36 -17.31
CA ARG A 164 6.33 6.09 -17.39
C ARG A 164 6.78 5.12 -16.30
N LEU A 165 6.26 5.26 -15.07
CA LEU A 165 6.54 4.31 -13.99
C LEU A 165 6.09 2.88 -14.34
N TYR A 166 4.89 2.70 -14.91
CA TYR A 166 4.44 1.39 -15.38
C TYR A 166 5.31 0.84 -16.50
N GLY A 167 5.87 1.69 -17.34
CA GLY A 167 6.80 1.35 -18.41
C GLY A 167 8.27 1.28 -17.97
N HIS A 168 8.59 1.45 -16.69
CA HIS A 168 9.97 1.50 -16.20
C HIS A 168 10.71 0.18 -16.50
N PRO A 169 11.83 0.20 -17.27
CA PRO A 169 12.47 -1.03 -17.77
C PRO A 169 12.91 -1.99 -16.66
N GLY A 170 13.39 -1.47 -15.53
CA GLY A 170 13.79 -2.28 -14.40
C GLY A 170 12.61 -3.02 -13.77
N LEU A 171 11.47 -2.33 -13.56
CA LEU A 171 10.26 -2.93 -12.98
C LEU A 171 9.62 -3.95 -13.93
N LEU A 172 9.58 -3.66 -15.24
CA LEU A 172 9.06 -4.61 -16.23
C LEU A 172 9.90 -5.88 -16.28
N ALA A 173 11.22 -5.77 -16.16
CA ALA A 173 12.07 -6.94 -16.12
C ALA A 173 11.89 -7.79 -14.85
N VAL A 174 11.63 -7.16 -13.70
CA VAL A 174 11.25 -7.89 -12.48
C VAL A 174 9.89 -8.56 -12.66
N ALA A 175 8.93 -7.87 -13.30
CA ALA A 175 7.62 -8.44 -13.60
C ALA A 175 7.73 -9.68 -14.49
N GLU A 176 8.51 -9.61 -15.57
CA GLU A 176 8.76 -10.73 -16.46
C GLU A 176 9.43 -11.92 -15.74
N ALA A 177 10.45 -11.64 -14.93
CA ALA A 177 11.14 -12.67 -14.16
C ALA A 177 10.23 -13.37 -13.14
N THR A 178 9.22 -12.66 -12.62
CA THR A 178 8.30 -13.19 -11.60
C THR A 178 7.09 -13.90 -12.21
N LEU A 179 6.52 -13.37 -13.31
CA LEU A 179 5.24 -13.79 -13.89
C LEU A 179 5.38 -14.53 -15.22
N GLY A 180 6.58 -14.52 -15.82
CA GLY A 180 6.77 -14.91 -17.23
C GLY A 180 6.46 -13.76 -18.18
N PRO A 181 6.60 -13.94 -19.51
CA PRO A 181 6.53 -12.86 -20.48
C PRO A 181 5.11 -12.35 -20.77
N ASP A 182 4.07 -13.11 -20.39
CA ASP A 182 2.67 -12.75 -20.68
C ASP A 182 1.95 -12.19 -19.45
N PHE A 183 2.24 -10.93 -19.14
CA PHE A 183 1.63 -10.20 -18.02
C PHE A 183 1.02 -8.87 -18.49
N VAL A 184 0.14 -8.32 -17.64
CA VAL A 184 -0.56 -7.06 -17.91
C VAL A 184 -0.62 -6.19 -16.66
N PRO A 185 -0.65 -4.85 -16.80
CA PRO A 185 -1.06 -3.95 -15.74
C PRO A 185 -2.51 -4.25 -15.34
N TYR A 186 -2.80 -4.28 -14.04
CA TYR A 186 -4.13 -4.62 -13.56
C TYR A 186 -4.65 -3.67 -12.48
N ASN A 187 -3.80 -3.19 -11.60
CA ASN A 187 -4.18 -2.43 -10.42
C ASN A 187 -3.31 -1.19 -10.28
N GLU A 188 -3.94 -0.05 -9.97
CA GLU A 188 -3.23 1.18 -9.73
C GLU A 188 -3.93 1.98 -8.62
N VAL A 189 -3.14 2.51 -7.70
CA VAL A 189 -3.61 3.42 -6.66
C VAL A 189 -2.42 4.15 -6.03
N THR A 190 -2.61 5.44 -5.73
CA THR A 190 -1.65 6.18 -4.92
C THR A 190 -2.19 6.33 -3.51
N PHE A 191 -1.42 5.87 -2.53
CA PHE A 191 -1.72 6.02 -1.11
C PHE A 191 -1.06 7.28 -0.57
N ILE A 192 -1.85 8.13 0.09
CA ILE A 192 -1.40 9.37 0.71
C ILE A 192 -1.51 9.23 2.23
N LYS A 193 -0.41 9.45 2.93
CA LYS A 193 -0.39 9.53 4.40
C LYS A 193 0.27 10.82 4.84
N GLU A 194 -0.55 11.85 4.97
CA GLU A 194 -0.09 13.16 5.45
C GLU A 194 0.36 13.09 6.93
N PRO A 195 1.34 13.93 7.33
CA PRO A 195 1.80 14.02 8.71
C PRO A 195 0.65 14.30 9.69
N GLY A 196 0.52 13.51 10.74
CA GLY A 196 -0.51 13.67 11.77
C GLY A 196 -1.96 13.48 11.30
N LEU A 197 -2.18 13.03 10.04
CA LEU A 197 -3.51 12.90 9.45
C LEU A 197 -3.74 11.55 8.76
N GLY A 198 -2.68 10.89 8.30
CA GLY A 198 -2.77 9.70 7.44
C GLY A 198 -3.56 8.57 8.10
N PRO A 199 -4.66 8.08 7.49
CA PRO A 199 -5.47 7.00 8.05
C PRO A 199 -4.72 5.67 8.02
N SER A 200 -5.13 4.73 8.87
CA SER A 200 -4.63 3.35 8.82
C SER A 200 -5.20 2.59 7.62
N VAL A 201 -4.55 1.51 7.26
CA VAL A 201 -5.08 0.45 6.41
C VAL A 201 -4.96 -0.84 7.21
N ALA A 202 -6.08 -1.33 7.72
CA ALA A 202 -6.09 -2.47 8.60
C ALA A 202 -5.49 -3.73 7.97
N TRP A 203 -4.99 -4.63 8.81
CA TRP A 203 -4.39 -5.89 8.40
C TRP A 203 -5.27 -6.68 7.44
N HIS A 204 -4.69 -7.10 6.32
CA HIS A 204 -5.37 -7.85 5.28
C HIS A 204 -4.40 -8.63 4.39
N GLN A 205 -4.95 -9.52 3.60
CA GLN A 205 -4.31 -10.15 2.45
C GLN A 205 -5.15 -9.77 1.22
N ASP A 206 -4.52 -9.51 0.09
CA ASP A 206 -5.23 -9.17 -1.16
C ASP A 206 -5.77 -10.40 -1.90
N GLY A 207 -5.26 -11.60 -1.55
CA GLY A 207 -5.57 -12.83 -2.25
C GLY A 207 -4.81 -12.99 -3.58
N THR A 208 -5.11 -14.03 -4.32
CA THR A 208 -4.47 -14.30 -5.62
C THR A 208 -4.84 -13.23 -6.66
N THR A 209 -6.10 -13.12 -7.03
CA THR A 209 -6.67 -12.04 -7.85
C THR A 209 -7.57 -11.15 -7.01
N HIS A 210 -8.48 -11.75 -6.23
CA HIS A 210 -9.30 -11.09 -5.23
C HIS A 210 -9.13 -11.79 -3.89
N TRP A 211 -9.31 -11.06 -2.80
CA TRP A 211 -9.18 -11.60 -1.45
C TRP A 211 -10.20 -12.70 -1.14
N ASP A 212 -11.35 -12.70 -1.78
CA ASP A 212 -12.42 -13.69 -1.67
C ASP A 212 -12.33 -14.82 -2.71
N SER A 213 -11.28 -14.83 -3.53
CA SER A 213 -11.00 -15.95 -4.44
C SER A 213 -10.84 -17.24 -3.64
N PRO A 214 -11.39 -18.37 -4.11
CA PRO A 214 -11.16 -19.67 -3.47
C PRO A 214 -9.74 -20.20 -3.67
N ASP A 215 -9.02 -19.68 -4.67
CA ASP A 215 -7.66 -20.08 -5.02
C ASP A 215 -6.63 -19.32 -4.16
N TRP A 216 -6.01 -20.02 -3.24
CA TRP A 216 -4.95 -19.54 -2.35
C TRP A 216 -3.67 -20.40 -2.49
N ASN A 217 -3.42 -20.90 -3.68
CA ASN A 217 -2.24 -21.70 -3.95
C ASN A 217 -0.95 -20.86 -3.96
N HIS A 218 0.19 -21.52 -3.99
CA HIS A 218 1.53 -20.92 -4.00
C HIS A 218 2.05 -20.56 -5.40
N GLY A 219 1.22 -20.66 -6.43
CA GLY A 219 1.62 -20.36 -7.81
C GLY A 219 1.91 -18.88 -8.03
N ALA A 220 2.43 -18.57 -9.21
CA ALA A 220 2.62 -17.19 -9.65
C ALA A 220 1.27 -16.50 -9.86
N HIS A 221 1.01 -15.50 -9.05
CA HIS A 221 -0.17 -14.64 -9.10
C HIS A 221 0.24 -13.21 -9.40
N GLY A 222 -0.69 -12.28 -9.32
CA GLY A 222 -0.36 -10.89 -9.36
C GLY A 222 0.44 -10.44 -8.14
N PHE A 223 1.18 -9.38 -8.32
CA PHE A 223 1.88 -8.66 -7.26
C PHE A 223 1.70 -7.14 -7.43
N ASN A 224 2.13 -6.40 -6.44
CA ASN A 224 2.18 -4.95 -6.47
C ASN A 224 3.64 -4.48 -6.33
N PHE A 225 4.08 -3.58 -7.22
CA PHE A 225 5.16 -2.67 -6.91
C PHE A 225 4.60 -1.50 -6.12
N MET A 226 5.22 -1.18 -5.01
CA MET A 226 4.83 -0.06 -4.17
C MET A 226 6.01 0.92 -4.09
N THR A 227 6.02 1.88 -5.00
CA THR A 227 7.09 2.86 -5.18
C THR A 227 6.93 4.02 -4.22
N GLN A 228 8.01 4.41 -3.53
CA GLN A 228 7.99 5.44 -2.51
C GLN A 228 8.46 6.78 -3.07
N LEU A 229 7.60 7.81 -3.03
CA LEU A 229 7.98 9.16 -3.43
C LEU A 229 8.68 9.93 -2.30
N TYR A 230 8.47 9.53 -1.07
CA TYR A 230 9.09 10.06 0.14
C TYR A 230 9.54 8.89 1.01
N PRO A 231 10.49 9.09 1.95
CA PRO A 231 10.93 8.01 2.82
C PRO A 231 9.78 7.33 3.56
N SER A 232 9.82 6.01 3.64
CA SER A 232 8.90 5.18 4.39
C SER A 232 9.59 4.68 5.64
N THR A 233 9.28 5.30 6.78
CA THR A 233 9.84 4.94 8.09
C THR A 233 8.92 3.98 8.82
N ALA A 234 9.39 3.36 9.90
CA ALA A 234 8.56 2.44 10.66
C ALA A 234 7.29 3.08 11.26
N ALA A 235 7.27 4.42 11.39
CA ALA A 235 6.12 5.16 11.92
C ALA A 235 4.99 5.33 10.89
N ASN A 236 5.32 5.34 9.58
CA ASN A 236 4.33 5.59 8.52
C ASN A 236 4.25 4.49 7.46
N SER A 237 5.12 3.46 7.52
CA SER A 237 5.28 2.42 6.49
C SER A 237 4.11 1.46 6.38
N VAL A 238 4.18 0.64 5.34
CA VAL A 238 3.49 -0.65 5.28
C VAL A 238 4.23 -1.63 6.20
N TRP A 239 3.48 -2.34 7.02
CA TRP A 239 3.95 -3.45 7.84
C TRP A 239 3.51 -4.76 7.23
N ILE A 240 4.37 -5.75 7.27
CA ILE A 240 4.09 -7.09 6.74
C ILE A 240 4.47 -8.16 7.75
N LEU A 241 3.84 -9.33 7.63
CA LEU A 241 4.29 -10.54 8.31
C LEU A 241 5.02 -11.43 7.30
N PRO A 242 6.38 -11.45 7.30
CA PRO A 242 7.16 -12.22 6.33
C PRO A 242 6.77 -13.70 6.32
N GLY A 243 6.69 -14.29 5.12
CA GLY A 243 6.36 -15.72 4.94
C GLY A 243 4.89 -16.08 5.12
N SER A 244 4.02 -15.13 5.53
CA SER A 244 2.59 -15.41 5.75
C SER A 244 1.82 -15.82 4.49
N HIS A 245 2.32 -15.52 3.31
CA HIS A 245 1.75 -15.97 2.03
C HIS A 245 1.86 -17.50 1.83
N LYS A 246 2.80 -18.15 2.52
CA LYS A 246 3.06 -19.62 2.39
C LYS A 246 2.00 -20.48 3.09
N VAL A 247 1.22 -19.90 3.98
CA VAL A 247 0.18 -20.61 4.75
C VAL A 247 -1.24 -20.39 4.23
N GLY A 248 -1.38 -19.75 3.09
CA GLY A 248 -2.67 -19.42 2.51
C GLY A 248 -3.40 -18.29 3.26
N LYS A 249 -4.72 -18.41 3.41
CA LYS A 249 -5.54 -17.40 4.09
C LYS A 249 -5.37 -17.51 5.60
N VAL A 250 -4.82 -16.46 6.23
CA VAL A 250 -4.57 -16.43 7.67
C VAL A 250 -5.81 -15.97 8.46
N ASP A 251 -5.97 -16.49 9.69
CA ASP A 251 -6.99 -16.01 10.62
C ASP A 251 -6.49 -14.77 11.38
N ILE A 252 -6.69 -13.61 10.74
CA ILE A 252 -6.27 -12.31 11.29
C ILE A 252 -6.97 -12.01 12.63
N ARG A 253 -8.24 -12.43 12.81
CA ARG A 253 -9.00 -12.24 14.06
C ARG A 253 -8.32 -12.97 15.21
N LYS A 254 -7.92 -14.22 14.97
CA LYS A 254 -7.20 -15.01 15.97
C LYS A 254 -5.85 -14.37 16.29
N MET A 255 -5.09 -13.95 15.28
CA MET A 255 -3.77 -13.34 15.47
C MET A 255 -3.83 -12.07 16.33
N VAL A 256 -4.76 -11.16 16.02
CA VAL A 256 -4.97 -9.92 16.81
C VAL A 256 -5.46 -10.23 18.22
N LYS A 257 -6.35 -11.22 18.37
CA LYS A 257 -6.81 -11.67 19.69
C LYS A 257 -5.67 -12.24 20.53
N ASP A 258 -4.85 -13.10 19.95
CA ASP A 258 -3.71 -13.73 20.66
C ASP A 258 -2.64 -12.69 21.04
N ALA A 259 -2.40 -11.69 20.17
CA ALA A 259 -1.49 -10.57 20.46
C ALA A 259 -2.06 -9.57 21.47
N GLY A 260 -3.37 -9.60 21.74
CA GLY A 260 -4.05 -8.61 22.59
C GLY A 260 -4.02 -7.18 22.05
N SER A 261 -3.63 -7.00 20.79
CA SER A 261 -3.52 -5.69 20.12
C SER A 261 -3.48 -5.85 18.60
N ASP A 262 -3.60 -4.73 17.88
CA ASP A 262 -3.40 -4.66 16.43
C ASP A 262 -1.92 -4.78 15.99
N ARG A 263 -0.99 -4.86 16.93
CA ARG A 263 0.46 -5.02 16.70
C ARG A 263 0.82 -6.50 16.61
N ILE A 264 0.69 -7.08 15.42
CA ILE A 264 0.94 -8.51 15.18
C ILE A 264 2.43 -8.83 15.40
N GLU A 265 2.70 -9.82 16.26
CA GLU A 265 4.05 -10.27 16.57
C GLU A 265 4.75 -10.80 15.30
N GLY A 266 6.05 -10.54 15.18
CA GLY A 266 6.86 -10.96 14.03
C GLY A 266 6.73 -10.05 12.80
N ALA A 267 5.75 -9.15 12.74
CA ALA A 267 5.66 -8.23 11.63
C ALA A 267 6.83 -7.22 11.61
N ILE A 268 7.15 -6.76 10.40
CA ILE A 268 8.23 -5.80 10.14
C ILE A 268 7.74 -4.64 9.28
N PRO A 269 8.28 -3.42 9.45
CA PRO A 269 8.03 -2.31 8.57
C PRO A 269 8.85 -2.43 7.27
N LEU A 270 8.26 -2.06 6.14
CA LEU A 270 8.97 -1.90 4.88
C LEU A 270 9.63 -0.52 4.83
N LEU A 271 10.88 -0.48 5.30
CA LEU A 271 11.70 0.73 5.33
C LEU A 271 12.21 1.02 3.92
N CYS A 272 11.97 2.23 3.41
CA CYS A 272 12.38 2.65 2.07
C CYS A 272 12.85 4.08 2.10
N GLU A 273 13.81 4.39 1.24
CA GLU A 273 14.14 5.75 0.88
C GLU A 273 13.26 6.24 -0.28
N SER A 274 13.36 7.53 -0.63
CA SER A 274 12.71 8.06 -1.83
C SER A 274 13.28 7.37 -3.07
N GLY A 275 12.43 6.88 -3.96
CA GLY A 275 12.86 6.18 -5.17
C GLY A 275 12.96 4.67 -5.04
N ASP A 276 12.90 4.15 -3.82
CA ASP A 276 12.79 2.70 -3.62
C ASP A 276 11.41 2.20 -4.03
N ALA A 277 11.35 0.94 -4.45
CA ALA A 277 10.11 0.24 -4.72
C ALA A 277 10.16 -1.15 -4.07
N PHE A 278 9.14 -1.55 -3.37
CA PHE A 278 9.06 -2.94 -2.93
C PHE A 278 8.08 -3.75 -3.76
N LEU A 279 8.49 -4.96 -4.08
CA LEU A 279 7.68 -6.00 -4.67
C LEU A 279 6.94 -6.70 -3.53
N LEU A 280 5.60 -6.73 -3.58
CA LEU A 280 4.77 -7.33 -2.54
C LEU A 280 3.88 -8.42 -3.12
N ASN A 281 4.01 -9.64 -2.61
CA ASN A 281 3.10 -10.73 -2.90
C ASN A 281 1.72 -10.42 -2.31
N ARG A 282 0.69 -10.53 -3.12
CA ARG A 282 -0.69 -10.18 -2.72
C ARG A 282 -1.27 -11.07 -1.61
N GLN A 283 -0.68 -12.24 -1.39
CA GLN A 283 -1.08 -13.15 -0.30
C GLN A 283 -0.34 -12.88 1.02
N VAL A 284 0.67 -12.02 1.04
CA VAL A 284 1.33 -11.66 2.30
C VAL A 284 0.38 -10.84 3.17
N LEU A 285 0.34 -11.14 4.47
CA LEU A 285 -0.40 -10.35 5.45
C LEU A 285 0.28 -8.99 5.62
N HIS A 286 -0.45 -7.92 5.37
CA HIS A 286 0.06 -6.56 5.46
C HIS A 286 -0.98 -5.56 5.95
N GLY A 287 -0.50 -4.41 6.39
CA GLY A 287 -1.32 -3.31 6.87
C GLY A 287 -0.48 -2.05 7.10
N SER A 288 -1.07 -0.97 7.52
CA SER A 288 -0.32 0.22 7.95
C SER A 288 -1.08 0.99 9.01
N PHE A 289 -0.38 1.38 10.07
CA PHE A 289 -0.94 2.15 11.18
C PHE A 289 -1.27 3.59 10.77
N ALA A 290 -2.08 4.27 11.58
CA ALA A 290 -2.32 5.69 11.43
C ALA A 290 -0.98 6.47 11.50
N ASN A 291 -0.79 7.44 10.62
CA ASN A 291 0.43 8.24 10.59
C ASN A 291 0.36 9.39 11.60
N THR A 292 0.80 9.16 12.81
CA THR A 292 0.93 10.18 13.87
C THR A 292 2.28 10.90 13.84
N SER A 293 3.19 10.53 12.90
CA SER A 293 4.50 11.15 12.73
C SER A 293 4.43 12.49 12.00
N THR A 294 5.55 13.20 11.99
CA THR A 294 5.75 14.44 11.22
C THR A 294 6.17 14.20 9.77
N GLU A 295 6.29 12.94 9.36
CA GLU A 295 6.77 12.57 8.05
C GLU A 295 5.63 12.16 7.13
N ARG A 296 5.68 12.64 5.89
CA ARG A 296 4.75 12.28 4.83
C ARG A 296 5.16 10.98 4.17
N ARG A 297 4.20 10.12 3.85
CA ARG A 297 4.39 9.00 2.94
C ARG A 297 3.45 9.10 1.74
N VAL A 298 4.00 8.94 0.55
CA VAL A 298 3.25 8.77 -0.69
C VAL A 298 3.77 7.52 -1.39
N THR A 299 2.89 6.57 -1.62
CA THR A 299 3.20 5.28 -2.23
C THR A 299 2.36 5.09 -3.49
N LEU A 300 3.03 4.97 -4.65
CA LEU A 300 2.36 4.56 -5.88
C LEU A 300 2.36 3.04 -5.97
N ASN A 301 1.17 2.47 -6.06
CA ASN A 301 0.97 1.04 -6.23
C ASN A 301 0.70 0.73 -7.71
N ALA A 302 1.57 -0.06 -8.33
CA ALA A 302 1.46 -0.56 -9.68
C ALA A 302 1.37 -2.08 -9.66
N GLY A 303 0.18 -2.63 -9.94
CA GLY A 303 -0.06 -4.07 -9.93
C GLY A 303 0.12 -4.70 -11.31
N PHE A 304 0.75 -5.88 -11.34
CA PHE A 304 0.89 -6.70 -12.53
C PHE A 304 0.36 -8.11 -12.29
N PHE A 305 -0.27 -8.67 -13.32
CA PHE A 305 -0.84 -10.01 -13.27
C PHE A 305 -0.49 -10.82 -14.52
N PRO A 306 -0.34 -12.15 -14.42
CA PRO A 306 -0.34 -12.99 -15.61
C PRO A 306 -1.65 -12.76 -16.37
N ARG A 307 -1.59 -12.55 -17.69
CA ARG A 307 -2.77 -12.21 -18.53
C ARG A 307 -3.90 -13.23 -18.34
N HIS A 308 -3.57 -14.52 -18.37
CA HIS A 308 -4.57 -15.59 -18.24
C HIS A 308 -5.35 -15.58 -16.92
N ARG A 309 -4.86 -14.88 -15.89
CA ARG A 309 -5.55 -14.75 -14.60
C ARG A 309 -6.61 -13.67 -14.59
N VAL A 310 -6.53 -12.71 -15.51
CA VAL A 310 -7.37 -11.50 -15.47
C VAL A 310 -8.07 -11.20 -16.81
N GLN A 311 -7.84 -11.96 -17.86
CA GLN A 311 -8.40 -11.72 -19.20
C GLN A 311 -9.93 -11.68 -19.23
N ASP A 312 -10.58 -12.47 -18.35
CA ASP A 312 -12.04 -12.56 -18.26
C ASP A 312 -12.61 -11.71 -17.10
N MET A 313 -11.77 -10.89 -16.47
CA MET A 313 -12.19 -10.06 -15.35
C MET A 313 -12.51 -8.63 -15.80
N THR A 314 -13.58 -8.07 -15.24
CA THR A 314 -13.86 -6.65 -15.40
C THR A 314 -12.84 -5.82 -14.62
N VAL A 315 -12.05 -5.04 -15.34
CA VAL A 315 -11.09 -4.12 -14.72
C VAL A 315 -11.82 -2.89 -14.22
N GLU A 316 -11.55 -2.50 -12.99
CA GLU A 316 -12.13 -1.29 -12.41
C GLU A 316 -11.32 -0.07 -12.81
N HIS A 317 -11.81 0.68 -13.82
CA HIS A 317 -11.26 1.96 -14.25
C HIS A 317 -12.09 3.14 -13.75
N LEU A 318 -11.58 4.36 -13.89
CA LEU A 318 -12.33 5.59 -13.59
C LEU A 318 -13.57 5.74 -14.46
N ASP A 319 -13.51 5.29 -15.70
CA ASP A 319 -14.63 5.32 -16.66
C ASP A 319 -15.61 4.15 -16.50
N GLY A 320 -15.35 3.21 -15.57
CA GLY A 320 -16.22 2.07 -15.32
C GLY A 320 -16.14 0.93 -16.33
N ARG A 321 -15.13 0.90 -17.22
CA ARG A 321 -14.91 -0.17 -18.22
C ARG A 321 -13.94 -1.22 -17.72
#